data_35da372ee0719a4e208bdb8a9c307a67
#
_entry.id   35da372ee0719a4e208bdb8a9c307a67
#
_cell.length_a   1.000
_cell.length_b   1.000
_cell.length_c   1.000
_cell.angle_alpha   90.00
_cell.angle_beta   90.00
_cell.angle_gamma   90.00
#
_symmetry.space_group_name_H-M   'P 1'
#
loop_
_entity.id
_entity.type
_entity.pdbx_description
1 polymer ?
#
loop_
_entity_poly.entity_id
_entity_poly.type
_entity_poly.pdbx_seq_one_letter_code
_entity_poly.pdbx_strand_id
1 'polypeptide(L)'
;ALVAYFGELPPARSGADFQMTGYLIGDRDLILSAGLLPPDLSRFDHGQHRGQEFWMYEQKQDYYRRHLLVHEVTHCFMMLMPGIRPPLWYLEGMAEFFATHRIDEDGNIEFGVMPEASANYRGFGRIEILHAEVAAGRILNIDSASRLGVNEFANSRSVPYAWSWALC
;
A
#
# COMPACT_ATOMS: atom_id res chain seq x y z
N ALA A 1 4.42 -12.64 7.26
CA ALA A 1 3.61 -11.57 7.87
C ALA A 1 2.16 -11.64 7.38
N LEU A 2 1.87 -11.41 6.08
CA LEU A 2 0.49 -11.38 5.55
C LEU A 2 -0.29 -12.67 5.87
N VAL A 3 0.30 -13.84 5.62
CA VAL A 3 -0.33 -15.14 5.93
C VAL A 3 -0.59 -15.29 7.45
N ALA A 4 0.35 -14.83 8.28
CA ALA A 4 0.17 -14.89 9.74
C ALA A 4 -0.96 -13.99 10.25
N TYR A 5 -1.23 -12.90 9.54
CA TYR A 5 -2.27 -11.92 9.90
C TYR A 5 -3.63 -12.24 9.28
N PHE A 6 -3.66 -12.49 7.98
CA PHE A 6 -4.91 -12.66 7.22
C PHE A 6 -5.32 -14.13 7.03
N GLY A 7 -4.42 -15.09 7.29
CA GLY A 7 -4.59 -16.48 6.95
C GLY A 7 -4.02 -16.84 5.58
N GLU A 8 -4.12 -18.11 5.22
CA GLU A 8 -3.62 -18.62 3.95
C GLU A 8 -4.56 -18.31 2.79
N LEU A 9 -3.99 -18.02 1.63
CA LEU A 9 -4.77 -17.91 0.40
C LEU A 9 -5.28 -19.31 -0.01
N PRO A 10 -6.49 -19.40 -0.55
CA PRO A 10 -6.99 -20.65 -1.09
C PRO A 10 -6.12 -21.07 -2.29
N PRO A 11 -6.04 -22.37 -2.60
CA PRO A 11 -5.36 -22.81 -3.82
C PRO A 11 -6.03 -22.17 -5.05
N ALA A 12 -5.23 -21.86 -6.06
CA ALA A 12 -5.76 -21.39 -7.34
C ALA A 12 -6.71 -22.42 -7.95
N ARG A 13 -7.64 -21.98 -8.80
CA ARG A 13 -8.61 -22.87 -9.48
C ARG A 13 -7.94 -24.00 -10.29
N SER A 14 -6.69 -23.77 -10.72
CA SER A 14 -5.85 -24.77 -11.40
C SER A 14 -5.26 -25.82 -10.45
N GLY A 15 -5.43 -25.68 -9.12
CA GLY A 15 -4.76 -26.50 -8.11
C GLY A 15 -3.27 -26.13 -7.89
N ALA A 16 -2.75 -25.13 -8.60
CA ALA A 16 -1.41 -24.62 -8.37
C ALA A 16 -1.36 -23.65 -7.18
N ASP A 17 -0.17 -23.39 -6.67
CA ASP A 17 0.03 -22.37 -5.66
C ASP A 17 -0.36 -20.98 -6.18
N PHE A 18 -0.83 -20.16 -5.29
CA PHE A 18 -1.21 -18.79 -5.64
C PHE A 18 0.03 -17.96 -5.96
N GLN A 19 0.06 -17.34 -7.15
CA GLN A 19 1.13 -16.44 -7.57
C GLN A 19 0.63 -15.00 -7.66
N MET A 20 1.42 -14.06 -7.14
CA MET A 20 1.28 -12.63 -7.40
C MET A 20 2.41 -12.21 -8.33
N THR A 21 2.09 -11.42 -9.37
CA THR A 21 3.06 -10.94 -10.34
C THR A 21 3.24 -9.44 -10.19
N GLY A 22 4.48 -8.99 -9.95
CA GLY A 22 4.82 -7.58 -9.88
C GLY A 22 5.68 -7.13 -11.05
N TYR A 23 5.39 -5.95 -11.57
CA TYR A 23 6.16 -5.32 -12.65
C TYR A 23 6.81 -4.04 -12.12
N LEU A 24 8.15 -4.03 -12.13
CA LEU A 24 8.92 -2.84 -11.78
C LEU A 24 9.19 -2.03 -13.05
N ILE A 25 8.63 -0.83 -13.10
CA ILE A 25 8.67 0.04 -14.28
C ILE A 25 9.85 1.00 -14.17
N GLY A 26 10.96 0.68 -14.83
CA GLY A 26 12.06 1.62 -15.06
C GLY A 26 11.84 2.48 -16.30
N ASP A 27 11.28 1.88 -17.33
CA ASP A 27 10.90 2.52 -18.60
C ASP A 27 9.46 2.14 -18.97
N ARG A 28 8.58 3.14 -18.96
CA ARG A 28 7.16 2.93 -19.23
C ARG A 28 6.89 2.49 -20.67
N ASP A 29 7.63 3.05 -21.63
CA ASP A 29 7.40 2.76 -23.04
C ASP A 29 7.84 1.33 -23.39
N LEU A 30 8.89 0.85 -22.74
CA LEU A 30 9.32 -0.53 -22.86
C LEU A 30 8.25 -1.50 -22.33
N ILE A 31 7.69 -1.24 -21.13
CA ILE A 31 6.65 -2.08 -20.53
C ILE A 31 5.36 -2.07 -21.39
N LEU A 32 4.99 -0.90 -21.94
CA LEU A 32 3.85 -0.79 -22.85
C LEU A 32 4.07 -1.57 -24.15
N SER A 33 5.24 -1.42 -24.78
CA SER A 33 5.55 -2.11 -26.04
C SER A 33 5.63 -3.62 -25.88
N ALA A 34 6.01 -4.09 -24.68
CA ALA A 34 6.01 -5.51 -24.32
C ALA A 34 4.61 -6.04 -23.99
N GLY A 35 3.57 -5.21 -23.97
CA GLY A 35 2.20 -5.61 -23.61
C GLY A 35 2.01 -5.96 -22.13
N LEU A 36 2.97 -5.55 -21.28
CA LEU A 36 2.96 -5.87 -19.84
C LEU A 36 2.23 -4.81 -18.99
N LEU A 37 1.85 -3.69 -19.58
CA LEU A 37 1.00 -2.67 -18.95
C LEU A 37 -0.35 -2.65 -19.65
N PRO A 38 -1.44 -3.07 -19.00
CA PRO A 38 -2.76 -3.07 -19.60
C PRO A 38 -3.17 -1.68 -20.06
N PRO A 39 -3.70 -1.53 -21.30
CA PRO A 39 -4.03 -0.22 -21.86
C PRO A 39 -5.20 0.48 -21.13
N ASP A 40 -6.04 -0.31 -20.45
CA ASP A 40 -7.18 0.14 -19.65
C ASP A 40 -6.83 0.41 -18.18
N LEU A 41 -5.56 0.18 -17.78
CA LEU A 41 -5.12 0.51 -16.44
C LEU A 41 -5.04 2.03 -16.30
N SER A 42 -5.67 2.56 -15.25
CA SER A 42 -5.64 3.99 -14.94
C SER A 42 -4.20 4.50 -14.84
N ARG A 43 -3.99 5.77 -15.22
CA ARG A 43 -2.68 6.38 -15.01
C ARG A 43 -2.41 6.52 -13.53
N PHE A 44 -1.24 6.08 -13.09
CA PHE A 44 -0.77 6.14 -11.70
C PHE A 44 0.64 6.72 -11.64
N ASP A 45 1.00 7.28 -10.48
CA ASP A 45 2.29 7.95 -10.29
C ASP A 45 3.30 7.10 -9.50
N HIS A 46 2.84 6.13 -8.72
CA HIS A 46 3.67 5.32 -7.83
C HIS A 46 3.48 3.83 -8.07
N GLY A 47 2.37 3.28 -7.62
CA GLY A 47 1.99 1.89 -7.80
C GLY A 47 0.51 1.76 -8.09
N GLN A 48 0.12 0.61 -8.58
CA GLN A 48 -1.27 0.25 -8.89
C GLN A 48 -1.38 -1.27 -8.90
N HIS A 49 -2.40 -1.81 -8.26
CA HIS A 49 -2.71 -3.23 -8.32
C HIS A 49 -3.99 -3.51 -9.10
N ARG A 50 -4.11 -4.73 -9.62
CA ARG A 50 -5.32 -5.29 -10.21
C ARG A 50 -5.36 -6.80 -10.02
N GLY A 51 -6.20 -7.27 -9.10
CA GLY A 51 -6.26 -8.69 -8.75
C GLY A 51 -4.95 -9.19 -8.15
N GLN A 52 -4.30 -10.14 -8.81
CA GLN A 52 -3.03 -10.73 -8.40
C GLN A 52 -1.79 -10.08 -9.05
N GLU A 53 -1.98 -9.02 -9.81
CA GLU A 53 -0.91 -8.29 -10.48
C GLU A 53 -0.78 -6.89 -9.91
N PHE A 54 0.44 -6.38 -9.87
CA PHE A 54 0.70 -4.99 -9.54
C PHE A 54 1.82 -4.41 -10.40
N TRP A 55 1.79 -3.11 -10.59
CA TRP A 55 2.77 -2.31 -11.31
C TRP A 55 3.25 -1.21 -10.38
N MET A 56 4.56 -1.01 -10.31
CA MET A 56 5.13 0.09 -9.54
C MET A 56 6.30 0.72 -10.30
N TYR A 57 6.41 2.03 -10.20
CA TYR A 57 7.58 2.72 -10.75
C TYR A 57 8.80 2.52 -9.87
N GLU A 58 9.98 2.42 -10.50
CA GLU A 58 11.25 2.39 -9.81
C GLU A 58 11.41 3.59 -8.88
N GLN A 59 11.91 3.36 -7.68
CA GLN A 59 12.10 4.37 -6.65
C GLN A 59 13.58 4.53 -6.33
N LYS A 60 14.03 5.78 -6.15
CA LYS A 60 15.44 6.10 -5.84
C LYS A 60 15.85 5.65 -4.43
N GLN A 61 14.90 5.64 -3.50
CA GLN A 61 15.13 5.30 -2.10
C GLN A 61 14.74 3.84 -1.85
N ASP A 62 15.66 3.05 -1.33
CA ASP A 62 15.46 1.62 -1.08
C ASP A 62 14.31 1.36 -0.10
N TYR A 63 14.20 2.20 0.95
CA TYR A 63 13.09 2.11 1.87
C TYR A 63 11.75 2.30 1.15
N TYR A 64 11.61 3.38 0.36
CA TYR A 64 10.35 3.68 -0.32
C TYR A 64 10.02 2.67 -1.43
N ARG A 65 11.04 2.06 -2.07
CA ARG A 65 10.84 0.94 -3.00
C ARG A 65 10.23 -0.27 -2.29
N ARG A 66 10.77 -0.65 -1.12
CA ARG A 66 10.20 -1.73 -0.30
C ARG A 66 8.82 -1.39 0.23
N HIS A 67 8.64 -0.17 0.72
CA HIS A 67 7.34 0.34 1.17
C HIS A 67 6.28 0.16 0.08
N LEU A 68 6.53 0.66 -1.11
CA LEU A 68 5.60 0.57 -2.24
C LEU A 68 5.34 -0.87 -2.66
N LEU A 69 6.38 -1.70 -2.71
CA LEU A 69 6.24 -3.14 -2.99
C LEU A 69 5.31 -3.82 -1.99
N VAL A 70 5.54 -3.63 -0.69
CA VAL A 70 4.72 -4.26 0.36
C VAL A 70 3.29 -3.73 0.33
N HIS A 71 3.10 -2.44 0.06
CA HIS A 71 1.79 -1.81 -0.11
C HIS A 71 0.97 -2.51 -1.20
N GLU A 72 1.51 -2.62 -2.42
CA GLU A 72 0.80 -3.23 -3.56
C GLU A 72 0.59 -4.74 -3.38
N VAL A 73 1.57 -5.45 -2.80
CA VAL A 73 1.43 -6.87 -2.46
C VAL A 73 0.33 -7.08 -1.42
N THR A 74 0.20 -6.19 -0.44
CA THR A 74 -0.87 -6.27 0.57
C THR A 74 -2.23 -6.12 -0.08
N HIS A 75 -2.41 -5.18 -1.00
CA HIS A 75 -3.63 -5.05 -1.79
C HIS A 75 -3.95 -6.32 -2.56
N CYS A 76 -3.00 -6.85 -3.32
CA CYS A 76 -3.18 -8.10 -4.05
C CYS A 76 -3.61 -9.23 -3.12
N PHE A 77 -2.94 -9.38 -1.96
CA PHE A 77 -3.25 -10.41 -0.98
C PHE A 77 -4.68 -10.24 -0.43
N MET A 78 -5.05 -9.06 0.03
CA MET A 78 -6.37 -8.79 0.60
C MET A 78 -7.50 -9.00 -0.41
N MET A 79 -7.31 -8.59 -1.67
CA MET A 79 -8.30 -8.76 -2.72
C MET A 79 -8.51 -10.22 -3.16
N LEU A 80 -7.55 -11.08 -2.88
CA LEU A 80 -7.62 -12.52 -3.19
C LEU A 80 -8.22 -13.35 -2.05
N MET A 81 -8.31 -12.81 -0.84
CA MET A 81 -8.93 -13.50 0.28
C MET A 81 -10.42 -13.72 0.04
N PRO A 82 -10.93 -14.96 0.19
CA PRO A 82 -12.33 -15.26 -0.05
C PRO A 82 -13.23 -14.55 0.97
N GLY A 83 -14.35 -14.00 0.48
CA GLY A 83 -15.35 -13.35 1.34
C GLY A 83 -14.95 -11.99 1.90
N ILE A 84 -13.74 -11.50 1.64
CA ILE A 84 -13.27 -10.18 2.10
C ILE A 84 -13.61 -9.13 1.03
N ARG A 85 -14.38 -8.12 1.44
CA ARG A 85 -14.60 -6.88 0.68
C ARG A 85 -14.41 -5.73 1.65
N PRO A 86 -13.17 -5.37 1.98
CA PRO A 86 -12.89 -4.35 2.96
C PRO A 86 -13.34 -2.98 2.45
N PRO A 87 -13.78 -2.08 3.35
CA PRO A 87 -13.93 -0.68 2.99
C PRO A 87 -12.57 -0.08 2.61
N LEU A 88 -12.59 0.98 1.80
CA LEU A 88 -11.35 1.54 1.23
C LEU A 88 -10.35 2.01 2.29
N TRP A 89 -10.84 2.64 3.37
CA TRP A 89 -9.97 3.06 4.46
C TRP A 89 -9.19 1.89 5.10
N TYR A 90 -9.83 0.73 5.24
CA TYR A 90 -9.18 -0.45 5.81
C TYR A 90 -8.22 -1.10 4.81
N LEU A 91 -8.61 -1.14 3.53
CA LEU A 91 -7.75 -1.64 2.46
C LEU A 91 -6.44 -0.85 2.38
N GLU A 92 -6.54 0.49 2.32
CA GLU A 92 -5.39 1.38 2.29
C GLU A 92 -4.63 1.42 3.62
N GLY A 93 -5.35 1.41 4.74
CA GLY A 93 -4.76 1.41 6.07
C GLY A 93 -3.89 0.18 6.34
N MET A 94 -4.37 -1.00 5.98
CA MET A 94 -3.59 -2.25 6.12
C MET A 94 -2.41 -2.29 5.16
N ALA A 95 -2.57 -1.80 3.92
CA ALA A 95 -1.46 -1.69 2.99
C ALA A 95 -0.37 -0.75 3.54
N GLU A 96 -0.75 0.39 4.08
CA GLU A 96 0.17 1.32 4.74
C GLU A 96 0.79 0.74 6.02
N PHE A 97 0.01 0.03 6.84
CA PHE A 97 0.51 -0.60 8.07
C PHE A 97 1.64 -1.59 7.77
N PHE A 98 1.45 -2.51 6.83
CA PHE A 98 2.49 -3.44 6.43
C PHE A 98 3.63 -2.76 5.64
N ALA A 99 3.34 -1.71 4.90
CA ALA A 99 4.35 -0.96 4.15
C ALA A 99 5.27 -0.13 5.06
N THR A 100 4.79 0.34 6.22
CA THR A 100 5.63 0.99 7.21
C THR A 100 6.37 -0.07 8.04
N HIS A 101 7.69 -0.10 7.90
CA HIS A 101 8.48 -1.16 8.52
C HIS A 101 9.85 -0.67 8.97
N ARG A 102 10.42 -1.41 9.91
CA ARG A 102 11.81 -1.33 10.31
C ARG A 102 12.46 -2.69 10.12
N ILE A 103 13.68 -2.70 9.64
CA ILE A 103 14.53 -3.89 9.58
C ILE A 103 15.60 -3.73 10.65
N ASP A 104 15.68 -4.67 11.58
CA ASP A 104 16.72 -4.68 12.62
C ASP A 104 18.07 -5.20 12.08
N GLU A 105 19.11 -5.19 12.94
CA GLU A 105 20.46 -5.63 12.59
C GLU A 105 20.54 -7.12 12.22
N ASP A 106 19.61 -7.94 12.70
CA ASP A 106 19.49 -9.37 12.42
C ASP A 106 18.67 -9.65 11.15
N GLY A 107 18.12 -8.62 10.52
CA GLY A 107 17.29 -8.72 9.30
C GLY A 107 15.82 -9.05 9.57
N ASN A 108 15.36 -9.01 10.84
CA ASN A 108 13.95 -9.19 11.15
C ASN A 108 13.16 -7.93 10.77
N ILE A 109 11.94 -8.11 10.30
CA ILE A 109 11.06 -7.02 9.88
C ILE A 109 9.97 -6.82 10.93
N GLU A 110 9.91 -5.60 11.45
CA GLU A 110 8.81 -5.10 12.30
C GLU A 110 7.91 -4.20 11.46
N PHE A 111 6.60 -4.47 11.46
CA PHE A 111 5.60 -3.72 10.69
C PHE A 111 4.86 -2.70 11.55
N GLY A 112 4.24 -1.71 10.90
CA GLY A 112 3.53 -0.63 11.59
C GLY A 112 4.46 0.42 12.21
N VAL A 113 5.75 0.39 11.87
CA VAL A 113 6.77 1.27 12.41
C VAL A 113 7.20 2.29 11.38
N MET A 114 7.01 3.57 11.66
CA MET A 114 7.52 4.64 10.81
C MET A 114 9.05 4.73 10.95
N PRO A 115 9.78 4.92 9.83
CA PRO A 115 11.22 5.14 9.89
C PRO A 115 11.55 6.46 10.60
N GLU A 116 12.60 6.46 11.41
CA GLU A 116 13.02 7.63 12.19
C GLU A 116 13.52 8.79 11.31
N ALA A 117 14.15 8.47 10.17
CA ALA A 117 14.71 9.46 9.27
C ALA A 117 13.75 9.77 8.12
N SER A 118 13.30 11.02 8.01
CA SER A 118 12.47 11.51 6.90
C SER A 118 13.12 11.32 5.52
N ALA A 119 14.44 11.18 5.45
CA ALA A 119 15.16 10.86 4.23
C ALA A 119 14.84 9.46 3.67
N ASN A 120 14.28 8.56 4.48
CA ASN A 120 13.95 7.20 4.09
C ASN A 120 12.64 7.10 3.31
N TYR A 121 11.76 8.12 3.37
CA TYR A 121 10.50 8.15 2.64
C TYR A 121 10.30 9.48 1.92
N ARG A 122 9.47 9.46 0.90
CA ARG A 122 9.16 10.64 0.09
C ARG A 122 8.04 11.45 0.74
N GLY A 123 8.34 12.69 1.14
CA GLY A 123 7.36 13.59 1.75
C GLY A 123 7.28 13.43 3.27
N PHE A 124 6.14 13.75 3.84
CA PHE A 124 5.90 13.64 5.28
C PHE A 124 5.51 12.20 5.66
N GLY A 125 6.05 11.71 6.76
CA GLY A 125 5.61 10.46 7.37
C GLY A 125 4.16 10.54 7.86
N ARG A 126 3.55 9.40 8.11
CA ARG A 126 2.14 9.36 8.55
C ARG A 126 1.93 10.10 9.87
N ILE A 127 2.89 9.97 10.80
CA ILE A 127 2.83 10.64 12.11
C ILE A 127 2.91 12.17 11.96
N GLU A 128 3.83 12.69 11.14
CA GLU A 128 3.96 14.13 10.91
C GLU A 128 2.70 14.73 10.26
N ILE A 129 2.07 13.97 9.34
CA ILE A 129 0.80 14.37 8.72
C ILE A 129 -0.28 14.46 9.79
N LEU A 130 -0.43 13.44 10.65
CA LEU A 130 -1.41 13.44 11.73
C LEU A 130 -1.17 14.58 12.71
N HIS A 131 0.08 14.84 13.10
CA HIS A 131 0.41 15.99 13.96
C HIS A 131 0.01 17.32 13.32
N ALA A 132 0.26 17.49 12.02
CA ALA A 132 -0.14 18.70 11.31
C ALA A 132 -1.68 18.87 11.24
N GLU A 133 -2.43 17.79 11.02
CA GLU A 133 -3.88 17.80 11.01
C GLU A 133 -4.44 18.15 12.40
N VAL A 134 -3.92 17.53 13.45
CA VAL A 134 -4.30 17.81 14.85
C VAL A 134 -3.99 19.27 15.22
N ALA A 135 -2.80 19.77 14.90
CA ALA A 135 -2.41 21.14 15.18
C ALA A 135 -3.28 22.18 14.42
N ALA A 136 -3.80 21.80 13.26
CA ALA A 136 -4.73 22.63 12.49
C ALA A 136 -6.21 22.48 12.91
N GLY A 137 -6.50 21.69 13.95
CA GLY A 137 -7.86 21.42 14.42
C GLY A 137 -8.70 20.52 13.51
N ARG A 138 -8.07 19.85 12.55
CA ARG A 138 -8.73 18.92 11.61
C ARG A 138 -8.62 17.48 12.11
N ILE A 139 -9.26 17.20 13.23
CA ILE A 139 -9.27 15.86 13.84
C ILE A 139 -10.47 15.09 13.31
N LEU A 140 -10.24 13.95 12.69
CA LEU A 140 -11.30 13.02 12.37
C LEU A 140 -11.62 12.15 13.61
N ASN A 141 -12.90 12.05 13.94
CA ASN A 141 -13.33 11.00 14.86
C ASN A 141 -13.35 9.64 14.13
N ILE A 142 -13.38 8.56 14.90
CA ILE A 142 -13.33 7.19 14.36
C ILE A 142 -14.41 6.95 13.32
N ASP A 143 -15.63 7.44 13.55
CA ASP A 143 -16.76 7.27 12.63
C ASP A 143 -16.50 7.98 11.28
N SER A 144 -15.97 9.19 11.30
CA SER A 144 -15.59 9.94 10.09
C SER A 144 -14.41 9.30 9.37
N ALA A 145 -13.38 8.90 10.13
CA ALA A 145 -12.19 8.28 9.55
C ALA A 145 -12.49 6.93 8.89
N SER A 146 -13.38 6.12 9.50
CA SER A 146 -13.81 4.83 8.95
C SER A 146 -14.69 4.93 7.70
N ARG A 147 -15.17 6.13 7.36
CA ARG A 147 -15.95 6.41 6.14
C ARG A 147 -15.14 7.05 5.01
N LEU A 148 -13.83 7.19 5.19
CA LEU A 148 -12.96 7.67 4.12
C LEU A 148 -13.14 6.80 2.87
N GLY A 149 -13.45 7.44 1.75
CA GLY A 149 -13.77 6.78 0.49
C GLY A 149 -12.96 7.35 -0.68
N VAL A 150 -13.32 6.95 -1.89
CA VAL A 150 -12.58 7.27 -3.12
C VAL A 150 -12.34 8.78 -3.29
N ASN A 151 -13.31 9.61 -2.93
CA ASN A 151 -13.17 11.06 -3.10
C ASN A 151 -12.08 11.66 -2.22
N GLU A 152 -12.00 11.22 -0.96
CA GLU A 152 -10.99 11.68 -0.01
C GLU A 152 -9.59 11.24 -0.44
N PHE A 153 -9.43 9.98 -0.84
CA PHE A 153 -8.16 9.44 -1.33
C PHE A 153 -7.71 10.13 -2.64
N ALA A 154 -8.63 10.45 -3.54
CA ALA A 154 -8.32 11.14 -4.79
C ALA A 154 -7.92 12.62 -4.59
N ASN A 155 -8.53 13.32 -3.62
CA ASN A 155 -8.41 14.77 -3.50
C ASN A 155 -7.49 15.25 -2.36
N SER A 156 -7.31 14.44 -1.31
CA SER A 156 -6.60 14.86 -0.08
C SER A 156 -5.20 14.27 0.05
N ARG A 157 -4.66 13.72 -1.02
CA ARG A 157 -3.29 13.17 -1.10
C ARG A 157 -3.00 12.18 0.04
N SER A 158 -2.01 12.51 0.91
CA SER A 158 -1.53 11.61 1.95
C SER A 158 -2.34 11.60 3.26
N VAL A 159 -3.27 12.55 3.45
CA VAL A 159 -4.04 12.67 4.71
C VAL A 159 -4.95 11.46 4.95
N PRO A 160 -5.77 10.98 3.99
CA PRO A 160 -6.57 9.77 4.17
C PRO A 160 -5.73 8.54 4.49
N TYR A 161 -4.58 8.39 3.85
CA TYR A 161 -3.65 7.29 4.13
C TYR A 161 -3.12 7.34 5.56
N ALA A 162 -2.79 8.54 6.08
CA ALA A 162 -2.33 8.71 7.45
C ALA A 162 -3.40 8.33 8.48
N TRP A 163 -4.63 8.79 8.30
CA TRP A 163 -5.74 8.41 9.17
C TRP A 163 -6.08 6.92 9.08
N SER A 164 -6.07 6.35 7.88
CA SER A 164 -6.31 4.91 7.68
C SER A 164 -5.22 4.06 8.33
N TRP A 165 -3.96 4.45 8.18
CA TRP A 165 -2.83 3.82 8.87
C TRP A 165 -2.99 3.85 10.40
N ALA A 166 -3.40 4.98 10.97
CA ALA A 166 -3.59 5.12 12.41
C ALA A 166 -4.75 4.31 12.99
N LEU A 167 -5.70 3.89 12.14
CA LEU A 167 -6.83 3.05 12.54
C LEU A 167 -6.51 1.55 12.48
N CYS A 168 -5.47 1.14 11.78
CA CYS A 168 -5.03 -0.24 11.63
C CYS A 168 -3.91 -0.59 12.59
#